data_94a660b3d827c2eac03961349288962e
#
_entry.id   94a660b3d827c2eac03961349288962e
#
_cell.length_a   1.000
_cell.length_b   1.000
_cell.length_c   1.000
_cell.angle_alpha   90.00
_cell.angle_beta   90.00
_cell.angle_gamma   90.00
#
_symmetry.space_group_name_H-M   'P 1'
#
loop_
_entity.id
_entity.type
_entity.pdbx_description
1 polymer ?
#
loop_
_entity_poly.entity_id
_entity_poly.type
_entity_poly.pdbx_seq_one_letter_code
_entity_poly.pdbx_strand_id
1 'polypeptide(L)'
;MSQTRKQLLTDPLVDNNPITLQVLGICSALAVTSSLNVAFVMSLAVIAVCGFSSLFISFLRHYIPNSIRIIVQMVIIASLVILVDQIIKAYAYEISKTLSVFVGLIITNCIVMGRAEAFAMKNKPFESFIDGVGNGLGYSLLLMSVGVIRCLLYTSDAADE
;
A
#
# COMPACT_ATOMS: atom_id res chain seq x y z
N MET A 1 -19.43 16.11 6.49
CA MET A 1 -19.58 15.24 7.69
C MET A 1 -18.18 14.88 8.14
N SER A 2 -17.73 15.37 9.30
CA SER A 2 -16.42 15.04 9.84
C SER A 2 -16.48 13.62 10.41
N GLN A 3 -15.97 12.65 9.68
CA GLN A 3 -15.79 11.32 10.22
C GLN A 3 -14.80 11.38 11.39
N THR A 4 -15.14 10.74 12.49
CA THR A 4 -14.29 10.69 13.67
C THR A 4 -12.98 9.96 13.31
N ARG A 5 -11.83 10.47 13.78
CA ARG A 5 -10.49 9.90 13.47
C ARG A 5 -10.39 8.38 13.72
N LYS A 6 -11.11 7.87 14.70
CA LYS A 6 -11.19 6.43 14.99
C LYS A 6 -11.91 5.65 13.88
N GLN A 7 -12.97 6.22 13.30
CA GLN A 7 -13.68 5.61 12.19
C GLN A 7 -12.82 5.53 10.93
N LEU A 8 -12.06 6.57 10.61
CA LEU A 8 -11.11 6.56 9.49
C LEU A 8 -10.05 5.45 9.57
N LEU A 9 -9.70 5.00 10.77
CA LEU A 9 -8.73 3.94 10.98
C LEU A 9 -9.37 2.54 11.02
N THR A 10 -10.61 2.44 11.53
CA THR A 10 -11.31 1.15 11.69
C THR A 10 -12.18 0.77 10.49
N ASP A 11 -12.74 1.74 9.76
CA ASP A 11 -13.53 1.48 8.55
C ASP A 11 -12.78 0.64 7.50
N PRO A 12 -11.49 0.94 7.16
CA PRO A 12 -10.77 0.14 6.19
C PRO A 12 -10.39 -1.25 6.69
N LEU A 13 -10.38 -1.47 8.00
CA LEU A 13 -10.02 -2.77 8.58
C LEU A 13 -11.16 -3.78 8.51
N VAL A 14 -12.41 -3.34 8.71
CA VAL A 14 -13.56 -4.23 8.90
C VAL A 14 -14.64 -4.00 7.83
N ASP A 15 -15.15 -2.77 7.70
CA ASP A 15 -16.34 -2.49 6.88
C ASP A 15 -16.01 -2.13 5.42
N ASN A 16 -14.90 -1.42 5.17
CA ASN A 16 -14.49 -0.95 3.84
C ASN A 16 -13.08 -1.41 3.46
N ASN A 17 -12.80 -2.69 3.62
CA ASN A 17 -11.48 -3.21 3.27
C ASN A 17 -11.20 -3.03 1.76
N PRO A 18 -10.05 -2.43 1.37
CA PRO A 18 -9.75 -2.12 -0.03
C PRO A 18 -9.70 -3.36 -0.93
N ILE A 19 -9.32 -4.52 -0.42
CA ILE A 19 -9.27 -5.75 -1.23
C ILE A 19 -10.64 -6.41 -1.35
N THR A 20 -11.37 -6.55 -0.25
CA THR A 20 -12.64 -7.31 -0.23
C THR A 20 -13.79 -6.55 -0.88
N LEU A 21 -13.88 -5.24 -0.65
CA LEU A 21 -14.99 -4.42 -1.14
C LEU A 21 -14.67 -3.68 -2.44
N GLN A 22 -13.45 -3.16 -2.56
CA GLN A 22 -13.04 -2.35 -3.70
C GLN A 22 -12.29 -3.14 -4.77
N VAL A 23 -11.93 -4.39 -4.50
CA VAL A 23 -11.18 -5.29 -5.41
C VAL A 23 -9.85 -4.68 -5.87
N LEU A 24 -9.24 -3.83 -5.01
CA LEU A 24 -7.99 -3.14 -5.29
C LEU A 24 -6.79 -3.90 -4.69
N GLY A 25 -5.73 -4.05 -5.46
CA GLY A 25 -4.47 -4.61 -4.97
C GLY A 25 -4.38 -6.14 -4.97
N ILE A 26 -5.31 -6.86 -5.61
CA ILE A 26 -5.25 -8.32 -5.75
C ILE A 26 -4.01 -8.75 -6.52
N CYS A 27 -3.63 -8.00 -7.57
CA CYS A 27 -2.46 -8.30 -8.40
C CYS A 27 -1.18 -8.34 -7.57
N SER A 28 -0.96 -7.33 -6.71
CA SER A 28 0.21 -7.27 -5.85
C SER A 28 0.15 -8.30 -4.72
N ALA A 29 -1.03 -8.57 -4.16
CA ALA A 29 -1.21 -9.59 -3.14
C ALA A 29 -0.85 -10.99 -3.66
N LEU A 30 -1.25 -11.35 -4.86
CA LEU A 30 -0.90 -12.64 -5.47
C LEU A 30 0.60 -12.77 -5.78
N ALA A 31 1.22 -11.70 -6.25
CA ALA A 31 2.64 -11.71 -6.61
C ALA A 31 3.57 -11.78 -5.40
N VAL A 32 3.24 -11.06 -4.32
CA VAL A 32 4.14 -10.87 -3.17
C VAL A 32 4.02 -11.98 -2.13
N THR A 33 2.93 -12.71 -2.09
CA THR A 33 2.68 -13.78 -1.11
C THR A 33 3.47 -15.07 -1.33
N SER A 34 4.44 -15.09 -2.26
CA SER A 34 5.33 -16.23 -2.49
C SER A 34 6.27 -16.52 -1.31
N SER A 35 6.63 -15.50 -0.52
CA SER A 35 7.49 -15.61 0.66
C SER A 35 6.98 -14.73 1.80
N LEU A 36 6.90 -15.27 3.01
CA LEU A 36 6.36 -14.58 4.17
C LEU A 36 7.20 -13.34 4.55
N ASN A 37 8.54 -13.47 4.46
CA ASN A 37 9.46 -12.37 4.75
C ASN A 37 9.26 -11.20 3.78
N VAL A 38 9.10 -11.49 2.49
CA VAL A 38 8.85 -10.48 1.45
C VAL A 38 7.48 -9.82 1.67
N ALA A 39 6.45 -10.60 2.01
CA ALA A 39 5.12 -10.09 2.30
C ALA A 39 5.11 -9.13 3.50
N PHE A 40 5.88 -9.44 4.55
CA PHE A 40 5.99 -8.58 5.73
C PHE A 40 6.66 -7.23 5.41
N VAL A 41 7.80 -7.25 4.71
CA VAL A 41 8.51 -6.02 4.34
C VAL A 41 7.70 -5.18 3.35
N MET A 42 7.02 -5.84 2.39
CA MET A 42 6.12 -5.17 1.45
C MET A 42 4.94 -4.50 2.16
N SER A 43 4.36 -5.15 3.17
CA SER A 43 3.25 -4.56 3.92
C SER A 43 3.67 -3.28 4.65
N LEU A 44 4.84 -3.27 5.28
CA LEU A 44 5.40 -2.07 5.91
C LEU A 44 5.68 -0.95 4.89
N ALA A 45 6.27 -1.30 3.74
CA ALA A 45 6.55 -0.36 2.68
C ALA A 45 5.26 0.27 2.12
N VAL A 46 4.22 -0.52 1.88
CA VAL A 46 2.93 -0.01 1.39
C VAL A 46 2.25 0.90 2.39
N ILE A 47 2.28 0.57 3.69
CA ILE A 47 1.73 1.44 4.74
C ILE A 47 2.43 2.80 4.73
N ALA A 48 3.76 2.82 4.72
CA ALA A 48 4.54 4.04 4.70
C ALA A 48 4.27 4.86 3.42
N VAL A 49 4.35 4.24 2.26
CA VAL A 49 4.12 4.91 0.98
C VAL A 49 2.69 5.43 0.89
N CYS A 50 1.68 4.66 1.29
CA CYS A 50 0.28 5.07 1.23
C CYS A 50 -0.01 6.28 2.14
N GLY A 51 0.53 6.26 3.37
CA GLY A 51 0.39 7.37 4.31
C GLY A 51 1.06 8.64 3.80
N PHE A 52 2.34 8.58 3.46
CA PHE A 52 3.09 9.74 3.00
C PHE A 52 2.61 10.27 1.65
N SER A 53 2.29 9.39 0.69
CA SER A 53 1.78 9.83 -0.62
C SER A 53 0.45 10.57 -0.47
N SER A 54 -0.46 10.06 0.35
CA SER A 54 -1.75 10.71 0.63
C SER A 54 -1.56 12.10 1.27
N LEU A 55 -0.58 12.22 2.18
CA LEU A 55 -0.24 13.50 2.79
C LEU A 55 0.32 14.50 1.77
N PHE A 56 1.31 14.11 0.97
CA PHE A 56 1.93 14.98 -0.02
C PHE A 56 0.94 15.40 -1.12
N ILE A 57 0.15 14.46 -1.62
CA ILE A 57 -0.86 14.73 -2.65
C ILE A 57 -1.92 15.70 -2.13
N SER A 58 -2.39 15.51 -0.89
CA SER A 58 -3.35 16.43 -0.28
C SER A 58 -2.78 17.83 -0.05
N PHE A 59 -1.48 17.93 0.24
CA PHE A 59 -0.79 19.21 0.37
C PHE A 59 -0.67 19.95 -0.98
N LEU A 60 -0.33 19.21 -2.04
CA LEU A 60 -0.15 19.78 -3.37
C LEU A 60 -1.45 19.97 -4.16
N ARG A 61 -2.58 19.44 -3.69
CA ARG A 61 -3.86 19.43 -4.44
C ARG A 61 -4.30 20.78 -5.00
N HIS A 62 -3.94 21.88 -4.32
CA HIS A 62 -4.31 23.23 -4.77
C HIS A 62 -3.49 23.73 -5.96
N TYR A 63 -2.32 23.14 -6.20
CA TYR A 63 -1.42 23.51 -7.29
C TYR A 63 -1.57 22.62 -8.53
N ILE A 64 -2.26 21.48 -8.41
CA ILE A 64 -2.36 20.47 -9.47
C ILE A 64 -3.61 20.76 -10.31
N PRO A 65 -3.46 21.10 -11.61
CA PRO A 65 -4.60 21.22 -12.52
C PRO A 65 -5.21 19.85 -12.83
N ASN A 66 -6.53 19.81 -13.03
CA ASN A 66 -7.27 18.56 -13.23
C ASN A 66 -6.79 17.75 -14.46
N SER A 67 -6.19 18.42 -15.43
CA SER A 67 -5.74 17.78 -16.68
C SER A 67 -4.55 16.84 -16.53
N ILE A 68 -3.65 17.13 -15.58
CA ILE A 68 -2.40 16.36 -15.37
C ILE A 68 -2.34 15.68 -14.00
N ARG A 69 -3.46 15.61 -13.31
CA ARG A 69 -3.58 15.14 -11.93
C ARG A 69 -2.98 13.75 -11.73
N ILE A 70 -3.34 12.78 -12.55
CA ILE A 70 -2.88 11.39 -12.45
C ILE A 70 -1.36 11.29 -12.65
N ILE A 71 -0.80 12.05 -13.59
CA ILE A 71 0.63 12.05 -13.87
C ILE A 71 1.42 12.56 -12.66
N VAL A 72 0.97 13.65 -12.05
CA VAL A 72 1.63 14.22 -10.87
C VAL A 72 1.56 13.27 -9.68
N GLN A 73 0.43 12.63 -9.46
CA GLN A 73 0.26 11.60 -8.43
C GLN A 73 1.25 10.44 -8.62
N MET A 74 1.36 9.93 -9.84
CA MET A 74 2.30 8.85 -10.16
C MET A 74 3.76 9.24 -9.91
N VAL A 75 4.15 10.46 -10.26
CA VAL A 75 5.51 10.96 -10.00
C VAL A 75 5.81 11.07 -8.51
N ILE A 76 4.87 11.58 -7.71
CA ILE A 76 5.02 11.68 -6.26
C ILE A 76 5.15 10.29 -5.62
N ILE A 77 4.28 9.36 -5.99
CA ILE A 77 4.32 7.98 -5.49
C ILE A 77 5.63 7.31 -5.88
N ALA A 78 6.06 7.42 -7.13
CA ALA A 78 7.33 6.86 -7.60
C ALA A 78 8.54 7.41 -6.84
N SER A 79 8.58 8.71 -6.60
CA SER A 79 9.67 9.35 -5.82
C SER A 79 9.73 8.82 -4.40
N LEU A 80 8.59 8.67 -3.73
CA LEU A 80 8.52 8.13 -2.37
C LEU A 80 8.92 6.66 -2.33
N VAL A 81 8.50 5.86 -3.30
CA VAL A 81 8.86 4.44 -3.37
C VAL A 81 10.37 4.27 -3.58
N ILE A 82 10.99 5.10 -4.43
CA ILE A 82 12.45 5.08 -4.62
C ILE A 82 13.18 5.43 -3.32
N LEU A 83 12.71 6.41 -2.56
CA LEU A 83 13.29 6.73 -1.25
C LEU A 83 13.18 5.56 -0.27
N VAL A 84 12.02 4.92 -0.18
CA VAL A 84 11.82 3.74 0.66
C VAL A 84 12.71 2.58 0.23
N ASP A 85 12.83 2.34 -1.07
CA ASP A 85 13.73 1.31 -1.62
C ASP A 85 15.19 1.55 -1.24
N GLN A 86 15.68 2.79 -1.32
CA GLN A 86 17.04 3.14 -0.90
C GLN A 86 17.26 2.92 0.60
N ILE A 87 16.26 3.21 1.42
CA ILE A 87 16.34 2.96 2.87
C ILE A 87 16.41 1.44 3.14
N ILE A 88 15.58 0.65 2.48
CA ILE A 88 15.59 -0.81 2.62
C ILE A 88 16.92 -1.39 2.13
N LYS A 89 17.49 -0.89 1.04
CA LYS A 89 18.81 -1.28 0.54
C LYS A 89 19.93 -1.02 1.55
N ALA A 90 19.84 0.06 2.30
CA ALA A 90 20.83 0.40 3.31
C ALA A 90 20.82 -0.54 4.52
N TYR A 91 19.62 -1.04 4.93
CA TYR A 91 19.45 -1.85 6.14
C TYR A 91 19.38 -3.37 5.89
N ALA A 92 18.88 -3.79 4.73
CA ALA A 92 18.59 -5.20 4.43
C ALA A 92 18.89 -5.55 2.97
N TYR A 93 20.17 -5.60 2.61
CA TYR A 93 20.62 -5.82 1.24
C TYR A 93 20.10 -7.13 0.61
N GLU A 94 20.08 -8.23 1.37
CA GLU A 94 19.60 -9.54 0.88
C GLU A 94 18.10 -9.51 0.53
N ILE A 95 17.30 -8.85 1.35
CA ILE A 95 15.85 -8.71 1.12
C ILE A 95 15.58 -7.74 -0.02
N SER A 96 16.40 -6.69 -0.14
CA SER A 96 16.29 -5.70 -1.20
C SER A 96 16.48 -6.28 -2.60
N LYS A 97 17.36 -7.26 -2.78
CA LYS A 97 17.57 -7.92 -4.07
C LYS A 97 16.30 -8.61 -4.58
N THR A 98 15.55 -9.22 -3.68
CA THR A 98 14.25 -9.84 -3.98
C THR A 98 13.16 -8.77 -4.15
N LEU A 99 13.19 -7.72 -3.33
CA LEU A 99 12.22 -6.63 -3.36
C LEU A 99 12.35 -5.71 -4.57
N SER A 100 13.53 -5.59 -5.19
CA SER A 100 13.72 -4.69 -6.34
C SER A 100 12.77 -5.02 -7.51
N VAL A 101 12.41 -6.27 -7.66
CA VAL A 101 11.41 -6.72 -8.65
C VAL A 101 9.99 -6.26 -8.25
N PHE A 102 9.71 -6.19 -6.95
CA PHE A 102 8.39 -5.84 -6.44
C PHE A 102 8.18 -4.33 -6.21
N VAL A 103 9.26 -3.53 -6.25
CA VAL A 103 9.19 -2.06 -6.12
C VAL A 103 8.27 -1.46 -7.19
N GLY A 104 8.32 -1.97 -8.41
CA GLY A 104 7.39 -1.58 -9.47
C GLY A 104 5.92 -1.84 -9.12
N LEU A 105 5.64 -2.92 -8.38
CA LEU A 105 4.27 -3.24 -7.93
C LEU A 105 3.77 -2.32 -6.82
N ILE A 106 4.65 -1.67 -6.06
CA ILE A 106 4.24 -0.65 -5.09
C ILE A 106 3.84 0.63 -5.81
N ILE A 107 4.60 1.04 -6.83
CA ILE A 107 4.33 2.25 -7.63
C ILE A 107 2.99 2.15 -8.34
N THR A 108 2.72 1.00 -8.97
CA THR A 108 1.48 0.73 -9.70
C THR A 108 0.36 0.17 -8.83
N ASN A 109 0.51 0.21 -7.50
CA ASN A 109 -0.47 -0.36 -6.58
C ASN A 109 -1.79 0.44 -6.63
N CYS A 110 -2.86 -0.25 -7.03
CA CYS A 110 -4.18 0.33 -7.17
C CYS A 110 -4.72 0.95 -5.88
N ILE A 111 -4.29 0.46 -4.72
CA ILE A 111 -4.72 0.98 -3.41
C ILE A 111 -4.14 2.37 -3.17
N VAL A 112 -2.83 2.53 -3.38
CA VAL A 112 -2.14 3.81 -3.19
C VAL A 112 -2.74 4.86 -4.11
N MET A 113 -2.87 4.52 -5.39
CA MET A 113 -3.44 5.40 -6.40
C MET A 113 -4.94 5.68 -6.17
N GLY A 114 -5.71 4.66 -5.84
CA GLY A 114 -7.14 4.78 -5.58
C GLY A 114 -7.46 5.67 -4.38
N ARG A 115 -6.70 5.57 -3.28
CA ARG A 115 -6.87 6.45 -2.11
C ARG A 115 -6.36 7.85 -2.34
N ALA A 116 -5.27 8.01 -3.09
CA ALA A 116 -4.79 9.32 -3.50
C ALA A 116 -5.85 10.09 -4.27
N GLU A 117 -6.52 9.46 -5.22
CA GLU A 117 -7.57 10.07 -6.04
C GLU A 117 -8.90 10.23 -5.27
N ALA A 118 -9.35 9.21 -4.56
CA ALA A 118 -10.66 9.22 -3.92
C ALA A 118 -10.71 10.10 -2.67
N PHE A 119 -9.67 10.12 -1.86
CA PHE A 119 -9.67 10.76 -0.56
C PHE A 119 -8.70 11.94 -0.45
N ALA A 120 -7.42 11.76 -0.82
CA ALA A 120 -6.39 12.78 -0.59
C ALA A 120 -6.66 14.08 -1.37
N MET A 121 -7.23 13.99 -2.55
CA MET A 121 -7.60 15.17 -3.36
C MET A 121 -8.78 15.97 -2.79
N LYS A 122 -9.58 15.41 -1.88
CA LYS A 122 -10.81 16.03 -1.37
C LYS A 122 -10.69 16.50 0.07
N ASN A 123 -9.81 15.89 0.86
CA ASN A 123 -9.74 16.09 2.30
C ASN A 123 -8.45 16.80 2.74
N LYS A 124 -8.40 17.19 4.01
CA LYS A 124 -7.23 17.85 4.62
C LYS A 124 -6.05 16.87 4.70
N PRO A 125 -4.78 17.38 4.65
CA PRO A 125 -3.60 16.51 4.60
C PRO A 125 -3.46 15.58 5.81
N PHE A 126 -3.84 16.02 7.00
CA PHE A 126 -3.76 15.18 8.20
C PHE A 126 -4.78 14.04 8.20
N GLU A 127 -5.99 14.29 7.75
CA GLU A 127 -7.04 13.26 7.60
C GLU A 127 -6.66 12.26 6.50
N SER A 128 -6.06 12.75 5.42
CA SER A 128 -5.57 11.93 4.31
C SER A 128 -4.42 11.01 4.74
N PHE A 129 -3.55 11.48 5.62
CA PHE A 129 -2.49 10.64 6.19
C PHE A 129 -3.06 9.49 7.03
N ILE A 130 -4.00 9.78 7.92
CA ILE A 130 -4.66 8.77 8.76
C ILE A 130 -5.40 7.73 7.90
N ASP A 131 -6.13 8.21 6.89
CA ASP A 131 -6.83 7.33 5.95
C ASP A 131 -5.86 6.44 5.15
N GLY A 132 -4.75 7.02 4.67
CA GLY A 132 -3.71 6.27 3.96
C GLY A 132 -3.09 5.16 4.81
N VAL A 133 -2.77 5.46 6.07
CA VAL A 133 -2.26 4.46 7.03
C VAL A 133 -3.31 3.40 7.34
N GLY A 134 -4.58 3.78 7.56
CA GLY A 134 -5.67 2.84 7.83
C GLY A 134 -5.90 1.86 6.68
N ASN A 135 -5.93 2.35 5.45
CA ASN A 135 -6.06 1.49 4.25
C ASN A 135 -4.82 0.62 4.02
N GLY A 136 -3.62 1.15 4.28
CA GLY A 136 -2.38 0.39 4.25
C GLY A 136 -2.37 -0.76 5.26
N LEU A 137 -2.86 -0.53 6.48
CA LEU A 137 -3.02 -1.56 7.51
C LEU A 137 -4.04 -2.63 7.10
N GLY A 138 -5.20 -2.23 6.57
CA GLY A 138 -6.21 -3.16 6.06
C GLY A 138 -5.66 -4.06 4.95
N TYR A 139 -4.89 -3.48 4.03
CA TYR A 139 -4.19 -4.23 2.98
C TYR A 139 -3.16 -5.19 3.55
N SER A 140 -2.33 -4.74 4.50
CA SER A 140 -1.27 -5.55 5.07
C SER A 140 -1.81 -6.75 5.84
N LEU A 141 -2.93 -6.60 6.54
CA LEU A 141 -3.58 -7.67 7.27
C LEU A 141 -4.07 -8.78 6.32
N LEU A 142 -4.69 -8.40 5.22
CA LEU A 142 -5.11 -9.38 4.20
C LEU A 142 -3.92 -10.03 3.49
N LEU A 143 -2.90 -9.25 3.16
CA LEU A 143 -1.69 -9.75 2.51
C LEU A 143 -0.98 -10.78 3.40
N MET A 144 -0.90 -10.52 4.70
CA MET A 144 -0.35 -11.48 5.67
C MET A 144 -1.23 -12.72 5.81
N SER A 145 -2.55 -12.57 5.86
CA SER A 145 -3.48 -13.71 5.93
C SER A 145 -3.35 -14.64 4.72
N VAL A 146 -3.33 -14.07 3.52
CA VAL A 146 -3.13 -14.83 2.27
C VAL A 146 -1.74 -15.46 2.23
N GLY A 147 -0.70 -14.75 2.69
CA GLY A 147 0.67 -15.27 2.77
C GLY A 147 0.78 -16.47 3.70
N VAL A 148 0.14 -16.43 4.87
CA VAL A 148 0.12 -17.55 5.82
C VAL A 148 -0.63 -18.74 5.23
N ILE A 149 -1.81 -18.56 4.64
CA ILE A 149 -2.58 -19.63 4.01
C ILE A 149 -1.77 -20.29 2.88
N ARG A 150 -1.13 -19.50 2.04
CA ARG A 150 -0.28 -20.00 0.96
C ARG A 150 0.94 -20.77 1.47
N CYS A 151 1.57 -20.28 2.52
CA CYS A 151 2.70 -20.96 3.16
C CYS A 151 2.29 -22.31 3.76
N LEU A 152 1.12 -22.37 4.40
CA LEU A 152 0.57 -23.63 4.95
C LEU A 152 0.23 -24.64 3.84
N LEU A 153 -0.41 -24.21 2.77
CA LEU A 153 -0.74 -25.08 1.62
C LEU A 153 0.53 -25.60 0.95
N TYR A 154 1.53 -24.77 0.74
CA TYR A 154 2.81 -25.18 0.14
C TYR A 154 3.56 -26.20 1.01
N THR A 155 3.50 -26.04 2.34
CA THR A 155 4.12 -26.98 3.28
C THR A 155 3.36 -28.32 3.30
N SER A 156 2.04 -28.32 3.12
CA SER A 156 1.23 -29.51 3.03
C SER A 156 1.52 -30.30 1.74
N ASP A 157 1.62 -29.63 0.59
CA ASP A 157 1.96 -30.26 -0.70
C ASP A 157 3.36 -30.89 -0.70
N ALA A 158 4.32 -30.27 0.00
CA ALA A 158 5.67 -30.81 0.15
C ALA A 158 5.76 -32.02 1.12
N ALA A 159 4.75 -32.25 1.95
CA ALA A 159 4.69 -33.39 2.86
C ALA A 159 4.02 -34.63 2.21
N ASP A 160 3.31 -34.44 1.09
CA ASP A 160 2.62 -35.53 0.34
C ASP A 160 3.47 -36.13 -0.81
N GLU A 161 4.69 -35.59 -1.08
CA GLU A 161 5.70 -36.16 -1.99
C GLU A 161 6.78 -36.93 -1.20
#